data_a6a4956eae406e84fbf0e6d368906303
#
_entry.id   a6a4956eae406e84fbf0e6d368906303
#
_cell.length_a   1.000
_cell.length_b   1.000
_cell.length_c   1.000
_cell.angle_alpha   90.00
_cell.angle_beta   90.00
_cell.angle_gamma   90.00
#
_symmetry.space_group_name_H-M   'P 1'
#
loop_
_entity.id
_entity.type
_entity.pdbx_description
1 polymer ?
#
loop_
_entity_poly.entity_id
_entity_poly.type
_entity_poly.pdbx_seq_one_letter_code
_entity_poly.pdbx_strand_id
1 'polypeptide(L)'
;MENLLIELYIPERDKAAISAMLCGNEQFDEMFQKSERMLSDSIFVARYNGVTVAFLSIDGFKRKAETTIFVSKDYRRMGIGTELIAKADKLLSQNEAVERSMGACLDGERSSLQFLYKNGFYISYSSYIMEHEGEPLPESHTSIRQYEDDDYLIFHGISEIAFYKMHERVGILPSYYFPPNERERKSFVEDRNNRFVMLIDEEIVAVGVIDGSELSHISVHPDLQSHGYGRAFVSFLVNEIMRRGEKIVNLGVVKGNPAKKLYESLGFKEKSLYHWLTKYYKPDTRLSRPPSEI
;
A
#
# COMPACT_ATOMS: atom_id res chain seq x y z
N MET A 1 27.09 -1.62 -20.91
CA MET A 1 27.72 -0.37 -20.38
C MET A 1 28.99 -0.79 -19.68
N GLU A 2 30.15 -0.43 -20.24
CA GLU A 2 31.46 -0.96 -19.77
C GLU A 2 31.81 -0.66 -18.31
N ASN A 3 31.20 0.32 -17.69
CA ASN A 3 31.55 0.76 -16.34
C ASN A 3 30.39 0.66 -15.32
N LEU A 4 29.30 -0.04 -15.67
CA LEU A 4 28.17 -0.26 -14.78
C LEU A 4 28.28 -1.63 -14.12
N LEU A 5 28.29 -1.65 -12.79
CA LEU A 5 28.26 -2.85 -11.96
C LEU A 5 26.98 -2.86 -11.12
N ILE A 6 26.22 -3.97 -11.19
CA ILE A 6 25.02 -4.18 -10.37
C ILE A 6 25.25 -5.41 -9.49
N GLU A 7 25.27 -5.20 -8.19
CA GLU A 7 25.55 -6.21 -7.17
C GLU A 7 24.48 -6.23 -6.08
N LEU A 8 24.48 -7.30 -5.31
CA LEU A 8 23.70 -7.34 -4.07
C LEU A 8 24.25 -6.31 -3.06
N TYR A 9 23.35 -5.75 -2.31
CA TYR A 9 23.62 -4.83 -1.22
C TYR A 9 24.41 -5.53 -0.11
N ILE A 10 25.46 -4.86 0.38
CA ILE A 10 26.24 -5.26 1.54
C ILE A 10 26.26 -4.07 2.50
N PRO A 11 25.62 -4.20 3.71
CA PRO A 11 25.44 -3.08 4.63
C PRO A 11 26.74 -2.29 4.91
N GLU A 12 27.81 -2.98 5.23
CA GLU A 12 29.09 -2.36 5.61
C GLU A 12 29.74 -1.57 4.47
N ARG A 13 29.45 -1.96 3.21
CA ARG A 13 29.99 -1.33 2.02
C ARG A 13 29.11 -0.23 1.47
N ASP A 14 27.79 -0.42 1.53
CA ASP A 14 26.85 0.31 0.66
C ASP A 14 25.94 1.29 1.40
N LYS A 15 25.66 1.04 2.69
CA LYS A 15 24.69 1.81 3.46
C LYS A 15 24.97 3.32 3.46
N ALA A 16 26.21 3.68 3.79
CA ALA A 16 26.60 5.09 3.87
C ALA A 16 26.48 5.81 2.51
N ALA A 17 26.85 5.12 1.42
CA ALA A 17 26.77 5.67 0.07
C ALA A 17 25.31 5.83 -0.40
N ILE A 18 24.42 4.88 -0.07
CA ILE A 18 22.98 4.99 -0.40
C ILE A 18 22.34 6.10 0.41
N SER A 19 22.57 6.19 1.72
CA SER A 19 22.03 7.26 2.55
C SER A 19 22.49 8.64 2.07
N ALA A 20 23.76 8.78 1.68
CA ALA A 20 24.25 10.02 1.08
C ALA A 20 23.57 10.36 -0.25
N MET A 21 23.34 9.35 -1.10
CA MET A 21 22.63 9.48 -2.38
C MET A 21 21.15 9.89 -2.18
N LEU A 22 20.52 9.45 -1.11
CA LEU A 22 19.11 9.72 -0.79
C LEU A 22 18.90 11.02 -0.01
N CYS A 23 19.96 11.70 0.39
CA CYS A 23 19.87 12.97 1.10
C CYS A 23 18.94 13.97 0.37
N GLY A 24 17.91 14.47 1.07
CA GLY A 24 16.86 15.31 0.49
C GLY A 24 15.75 14.54 -0.25
N ASN A 25 15.72 13.21 -0.14
CA ASN A 25 14.66 12.35 -0.70
C ASN A 25 14.09 11.45 0.41
N GLU A 26 13.51 12.04 1.43
CA GLU A 26 13.06 11.37 2.66
C GLU A 26 12.19 10.13 2.39
N GLN A 27 11.24 10.22 1.47
CA GLN A 27 10.38 9.09 1.11
C GLN A 27 11.19 7.87 0.64
N PHE A 28 12.17 8.06 -0.23
CA PHE A 28 13.01 6.96 -0.70
C PHE A 28 13.96 6.45 0.39
N ASP A 29 14.40 7.32 1.28
CA ASP A 29 15.23 6.93 2.43
C ASP A 29 14.43 6.04 3.40
N GLU A 30 13.21 6.39 3.73
CA GLU A 30 12.30 5.56 4.54
C GLU A 30 12.03 4.19 3.89
N MET A 31 11.74 4.18 2.59
CA MET A 31 11.54 2.95 1.83
C MET A 31 12.79 2.07 1.84
N PHE A 32 13.97 2.66 1.66
CA PHE A 32 15.24 1.94 1.72
C PHE A 32 15.49 1.36 3.13
N GLN A 33 15.31 2.15 4.19
CA GLN A 33 15.48 1.69 5.57
C GLN A 33 14.49 0.57 5.93
N LYS A 34 13.25 0.64 5.44
CA LYS A 34 12.27 -0.45 5.58
C LYS A 34 12.75 -1.73 4.90
N SER A 35 13.17 -1.62 3.64
CA SER A 35 13.67 -2.76 2.88
C SER A 35 14.94 -3.36 3.51
N GLU A 36 15.85 -2.53 4.00
CA GLU A 36 17.07 -2.97 4.69
C GLU A 36 16.76 -3.80 5.95
N ARG A 37 15.79 -3.35 6.76
CA ARG A 37 15.41 -4.09 7.98
C ARG A 37 14.73 -5.42 7.70
N MET A 38 14.01 -5.52 6.60
CA MET A 38 13.17 -6.68 6.32
C MET A 38 13.83 -7.70 5.40
N LEU A 39 14.62 -7.27 4.42
CA LEU A 39 15.03 -8.11 3.28
C LEU A 39 16.34 -7.60 2.63
N SER A 40 17.45 -7.56 3.37
CA SER A 40 18.75 -7.11 2.83
C SER A 40 19.20 -7.88 1.58
N ASP A 41 18.86 -9.16 1.47
CA ASP A 41 19.22 -10.03 0.34
C ASP A 41 18.45 -9.74 -0.95
N SER A 42 17.51 -8.80 -0.91
CA SER A 42 16.66 -8.43 -2.04
C SER A 42 16.88 -6.99 -2.50
N ILE A 43 18.01 -6.39 -2.08
CA ILE A 43 18.41 -5.04 -2.49
C ILE A 43 19.59 -5.16 -3.46
N PHE A 44 19.49 -4.47 -4.60
CA PHE A 44 20.54 -4.35 -5.60
C PHE A 44 21.07 -2.91 -5.63
N VAL A 45 22.38 -2.79 -5.73
CA VAL A 45 23.06 -1.50 -5.83
C VAL A 45 23.75 -1.40 -7.19
N ALA A 46 23.56 -0.27 -7.86
CA ALA A 46 24.26 0.03 -9.11
C ALA A 46 25.38 1.05 -8.85
N ARG A 47 26.57 0.69 -9.34
CA ARG A 47 27.75 1.58 -9.35
C ARG A 47 28.15 1.88 -10.78
N TYR A 48 28.39 3.15 -11.03
CA TYR A 48 28.95 3.61 -12.30
C TYR A 48 30.29 4.29 -12.05
N ASN A 49 31.33 3.82 -12.70
CA ASN A 49 32.73 4.23 -12.41
C ASN A 49 33.11 4.16 -10.91
N GLY A 50 32.63 3.13 -10.21
CA GLY A 50 32.90 2.93 -8.77
C GLY A 50 32.02 3.78 -7.83
N VAL A 51 31.22 4.72 -8.33
CA VAL A 51 30.30 5.53 -7.53
C VAL A 51 28.93 4.86 -7.43
N THR A 52 28.37 4.78 -6.24
CA THR A 52 26.96 4.31 -6.02
C THR A 52 26.00 5.35 -6.57
N VAL A 53 25.18 4.97 -7.56
CA VAL A 53 24.32 5.87 -8.31
C VAL A 53 22.86 5.48 -8.32
N ALA A 54 22.54 4.26 -7.91
CA ALA A 54 21.16 3.77 -7.87
C ALA A 54 21.02 2.57 -6.93
N PHE A 55 19.79 2.31 -6.48
CA PHE A 55 19.41 1.05 -5.88
C PHE A 55 18.05 0.58 -6.39
N LEU A 56 17.78 -0.71 -6.22
CA LEU A 56 16.48 -1.34 -6.39
C LEU A 56 16.27 -2.30 -5.23
N SER A 57 15.12 -2.23 -4.56
CA SER A 57 14.69 -3.23 -3.57
C SER A 57 13.48 -4.00 -4.08
N ILE A 58 13.38 -5.27 -3.65
CA ILE A 58 12.25 -6.15 -3.89
C ILE A 58 11.69 -6.56 -2.54
N ASP A 59 10.50 -6.08 -2.19
CA ASP A 59 9.82 -6.44 -0.95
C ASP A 59 9.01 -7.72 -1.15
N GLY A 60 9.62 -8.83 -0.75
CA GLY A 60 9.01 -10.16 -0.68
C GLY A 60 8.84 -10.88 -2.01
N PHE A 61 9.30 -12.12 -2.02
CA PHE A 61 9.00 -13.09 -3.08
C PHE A 61 7.67 -13.78 -2.79
N LYS A 62 6.60 -12.98 -2.81
CA LYS A 62 5.22 -13.43 -2.64
C LYS A 62 4.51 -13.25 -3.98
N ARG A 63 3.26 -13.70 -4.06
CA ARG A 63 2.40 -13.52 -5.22
C ARG A 63 2.48 -12.10 -5.83
N LYS A 64 2.48 -11.08 -4.99
CA LYS A 64 2.72 -9.66 -5.32
C LYS A 64 4.04 -9.23 -4.68
N ALA A 65 5.06 -8.99 -5.49
CA ALA A 65 6.31 -8.39 -5.04
C ALA A 65 6.21 -6.86 -5.20
N GLU A 66 6.66 -6.12 -4.21
CA GLU A 66 6.77 -4.66 -4.33
C GLU A 66 8.20 -4.30 -4.69
N THR A 67 8.36 -3.41 -5.67
CA THR A 67 9.67 -2.96 -6.13
C THR A 67 9.83 -1.47 -5.98
N THR A 68 10.92 -1.06 -5.34
CA THR A 68 11.32 0.34 -5.23
C THR A 68 12.61 0.53 -6.00
N ILE A 69 12.67 1.56 -6.84
CA ILE A 69 13.86 1.90 -7.60
C ILE A 69 14.17 3.39 -7.48
N PHE A 70 15.41 3.71 -7.23
CA PHE A 70 15.92 5.07 -7.23
C PHE A 70 17.19 5.15 -8.07
N VAL A 71 17.28 6.19 -8.93
CA VAL A 71 18.47 6.54 -9.69
C VAL A 71 18.78 8.01 -9.44
N SER A 72 19.99 8.31 -9.01
CA SER A 72 20.47 9.68 -8.81
C SER A 72 20.26 10.53 -10.05
N LYS A 73 19.84 11.78 -9.88
CA LYS A 73 19.41 12.69 -10.94
C LYS A 73 20.43 12.79 -12.08
N ASP A 74 21.70 12.93 -11.75
CA ASP A 74 22.79 13.12 -12.71
C ASP A 74 23.13 11.86 -13.53
N TYR A 75 22.62 10.69 -13.10
CA TYR A 75 22.84 9.40 -13.75
C TYR A 75 21.58 8.86 -14.43
N ARG A 76 20.50 9.65 -14.47
CA ARG A 76 19.26 9.26 -15.17
C ARG A 76 19.48 9.30 -16.69
N ARG A 77 18.64 8.57 -17.42
CA ARG A 77 18.67 8.46 -18.91
C ARG A 77 19.92 7.75 -19.47
N MET A 78 20.75 7.17 -18.62
CA MET A 78 21.93 6.36 -19.00
C MET A 78 21.64 4.87 -19.06
N GLY A 79 20.37 4.42 -18.97
CA GLY A 79 20.00 3.01 -19.02
C GLY A 79 20.09 2.27 -17.66
N ILE A 80 20.67 2.86 -16.62
CA ILE A 80 20.94 2.22 -15.31
C ILE A 80 19.67 1.64 -14.69
N GLY A 81 18.56 2.42 -14.69
CA GLY A 81 17.29 1.93 -14.17
C GLY A 81 16.74 0.73 -14.95
N THR A 82 16.92 0.71 -16.27
CA THR A 82 16.49 -0.42 -17.13
C THR A 82 17.27 -1.68 -16.80
N GLU A 83 18.57 -1.59 -16.58
CA GLU A 83 19.40 -2.74 -16.18
C GLU A 83 19.01 -3.27 -14.78
N LEU A 84 18.71 -2.37 -13.84
CA LEU A 84 18.20 -2.77 -12.52
C LEU A 84 16.86 -3.50 -12.63
N ILE A 85 15.90 -2.97 -13.42
CA ILE A 85 14.62 -3.64 -13.64
C ILE A 85 14.83 -5.00 -14.34
N ALA A 86 15.71 -5.09 -15.33
CA ALA A 86 16.02 -6.35 -15.99
C ALA A 86 16.59 -7.41 -15.02
N LYS A 87 17.39 -6.98 -14.06
CA LYS A 87 17.90 -7.85 -12.98
C LYS A 87 16.77 -8.34 -12.08
N ALA A 88 15.87 -7.44 -11.65
CA ALA A 88 14.69 -7.79 -10.86
C ALA A 88 13.75 -8.72 -11.63
N ASP A 89 13.46 -8.43 -12.90
CA ASP A 89 12.60 -9.23 -13.76
C ASP A 89 13.09 -10.68 -13.87
N LYS A 90 14.40 -10.87 -14.04
CA LYS A 90 15.00 -12.20 -14.10
C LYS A 90 14.73 -13.01 -12.83
N LEU A 91 14.87 -12.39 -11.66
CA LEU A 91 14.63 -13.05 -10.38
C LEU A 91 13.14 -13.32 -10.15
N LEU A 92 12.31 -12.32 -10.39
CA LEU A 92 10.86 -12.41 -10.15
C LEU A 92 10.19 -13.40 -11.08
N SER A 93 10.56 -13.42 -12.37
CA SER A 93 10.01 -14.36 -13.36
C SER A 93 10.39 -15.82 -13.10
N GLN A 94 11.53 -16.07 -12.48
CA GLN A 94 11.99 -17.41 -12.12
C GLN A 94 11.41 -17.94 -10.81
N ASN A 95 10.83 -17.05 -9.98
CA ASN A 95 10.25 -17.46 -8.71
C ASN A 95 8.79 -17.90 -8.88
N GLU A 96 8.49 -19.15 -8.52
CA GLU A 96 7.16 -19.74 -8.70
C GLU A 96 6.08 -19.05 -7.85
N ALA A 97 6.44 -18.49 -6.71
CA ALA A 97 5.49 -17.79 -5.83
C ALA A 97 5.10 -16.41 -6.36
N VAL A 98 5.91 -15.80 -7.26
CA VAL A 98 5.68 -14.45 -7.77
C VAL A 98 4.85 -14.48 -9.03
N GLU A 99 3.77 -13.76 -9.07
CA GLU A 99 2.93 -13.57 -10.24
C GLU A 99 3.13 -12.20 -10.87
N ARG A 100 3.32 -11.19 -10.04
CA ARG A 100 3.45 -9.80 -10.47
C ARG A 100 4.36 -8.98 -9.56
N SER A 101 4.92 -7.92 -10.12
CA SER A 101 5.58 -6.85 -9.39
C SER A 101 4.74 -5.59 -9.43
N MET A 102 4.78 -4.82 -8.36
CA MET A 102 4.11 -3.52 -8.25
C MET A 102 5.10 -2.45 -7.82
N GLY A 103 4.86 -1.25 -8.31
CA GLY A 103 5.53 -0.02 -7.87
C GLY A 103 4.55 1.14 -7.89
N ALA A 104 4.91 2.25 -7.26
CA ALA A 104 4.13 3.46 -7.24
C ALA A 104 4.87 4.62 -7.91
N CYS A 105 4.11 5.53 -8.51
CA CYS A 105 4.62 6.75 -9.13
C CYS A 105 3.68 7.90 -8.79
N LEU A 106 4.24 9.04 -8.36
CA LEU A 106 3.47 10.25 -8.10
C LEU A 106 2.91 10.81 -9.42
N ASP A 107 1.66 11.26 -9.39
CA ASP A 107 1.06 11.96 -10.52
C ASP A 107 1.88 13.22 -10.86
N GLY A 108 2.06 13.48 -12.16
CA GLY A 108 2.94 14.55 -12.64
C GLY A 108 4.40 14.14 -12.86
N GLU A 109 4.89 13.04 -12.31
CA GLU A 109 6.22 12.48 -12.53
C GLU A 109 6.34 11.78 -13.90
N ARG A 110 6.17 12.54 -14.98
CA ARG A 110 6.09 12.02 -16.37
C ARG A 110 7.29 11.15 -16.75
N SER A 111 8.49 11.51 -16.31
CA SER A 111 9.71 10.75 -16.62
C SER A 111 9.73 9.38 -15.97
N SER A 112 9.27 9.29 -14.72
CA SER A 112 9.15 8.03 -13.97
C SER A 112 8.06 7.14 -14.57
N LEU A 113 6.93 7.73 -14.92
CA LEU A 113 5.82 7.01 -15.56
C LEU A 113 6.22 6.44 -16.93
N GLN A 114 6.87 7.26 -17.79
CA GLN A 114 7.38 6.79 -19.09
C GLN A 114 8.44 5.70 -18.93
N PHE A 115 9.31 5.81 -17.94
CA PHE A 115 10.31 4.78 -17.61
C PHE A 115 9.63 3.45 -17.25
N LEU A 116 8.62 3.48 -16.38
CA LEU A 116 7.87 2.28 -15.97
C LEU A 116 7.14 1.65 -17.15
N TYR A 117 6.46 2.45 -18.00
CA TYR A 117 5.81 1.93 -19.21
C TYR A 117 6.81 1.26 -20.16
N LYS A 118 7.97 1.88 -20.39
CA LYS A 118 9.02 1.31 -21.24
C LYS A 118 9.54 -0.03 -20.72
N ASN A 119 9.46 -0.26 -19.41
CA ASN A 119 9.89 -1.50 -18.77
C ASN A 119 8.73 -2.49 -18.52
N GLY A 120 7.58 -2.29 -19.19
CA GLY A 120 6.47 -3.23 -19.20
C GLY A 120 5.52 -3.16 -18.02
N PHE A 121 5.61 -2.12 -17.21
CA PHE A 121 4.61 -1.81 -16.20
C PHE A 121 3.45 -1.03 -16.81
N TYR A 122 2.26 -1.15 -16.23
CA TYR A 122 1.10 -0.33 -16.60
C TYR A 122 0.31 0.05 -15.35
N ILE A 123 -0.41 1.16 -15.40
CA ILE A 123 -1.26 1.60 -14.28
C ILE A 123 -2.38 0.59 -14.08
N SER A 124 -2.41 -0.04 -12.92
CA SER A 124 -3.50 -0.91 -12.48
C SER A 124 -4.61 -0.11 -11.79
N TYR A 125 -4.24 0.86 -10.98
CA TYR A 125 -5.16 1.82 -10.37
C TYR A 125 -4.41 3.05 -9.89
N SER A 126 -5.16 4.06 -9.44
CA SER A 126 -4.61 5.26 -8.80
C SER A 126 -5.30 5.51 -7.48
N SER A 127 -4.59 6.10 -6.52
CA SER A 127 -5.13 6.43 -5.20
C SER A 127 -4.76 7.85 -4.80
N TYR A 128 -5.71 8.58 -4.27
CA TYR A 128 -5.44 9.83 -3.57
C TYR A 128 -4.94 9.50 -2.17
N ILE A 129 -3.91 10.20 -1.72
CA ILE A 129 -3.60 10.36 -0.32
C ILE A 129 -4.33 11.62 0.14
N MET A 130 -5.11 11.47 1.19
CA MET A 130 -5.88 12.58 1.76
C MET A 130 -5.46 12.79 3.21
N GLU A 131 -5.46 14.04 3.64
CA GLU A 131 -5.08 14.46 4.99
C GLU A 131 -6.23 15.22 5.65
N HIS A 132 -6.47 14.93 6.91
CA HIS A 132 -7.28 15.74 7.81
C HIS A 132 -6.38 16.35 8.88
N GLU A 133 -6.42 17.68 8.95
CA GLU A 133 -5.73 18.47 9.96
C GLU A 133 -6.74 19.43 10.57
N GLY A 134 -6.84 19.47 11.88
CA GLY A 134 -7.78 20.37 12.53
C GLY A 134 -8.34 19.82 13.84
N GLU A 135 -9.55 20.26 14.18
CA GLU A 135 -10.24 19.86 15.38
C GLU A 135 -10.85 18.45 15.27
N PRO A 136 -11.05 17.78 16.42
CA PRO A 136 -11.77 16.51 16.45
C PRO A 136 -13.14 16.60 15.77
N LEU A 137 -13.53 15.52 15.15
CA LEU A 137 -14.81 15.43 14.44
C LEU A 137 -15.97 15.17 15.44
N PRO A 138 -17.21 15.57 15.09
CA PRO A 138 -18.37 15.28 15.93
C PRO A 138 -18.52 13.79 16.21
N GLU A 139 -18.66 13.43 17.48
CA GLU A 139 -18.89 12.05 17.89
C GLU A 139 -20.36 11.67 17.71
N SER A 140 -20.59 10.41 17.41
CA SER A 140 -21.91 9.78 17.33
C SER A 140 -22.10 8.82 18.51
N HIS A 141 -23.34 8.57 18.92
CA HIS A 141 -23.69 7.62 19.98
C HIS A 141 -23.65 6.15 19.52
N THR A 142 -22.83 5.82 18.54
CA THR A 142 -22.69 4.46 18.04
C THR A 142 -21.72 3.65 18.92
N SER A 143 -22.02 2.37 19.11
CA SER A 143 -21.15 1.46 19.84
C SER A 143 -19.95 1.10 18.97
N ILE A 144 -18.74 1.54 19.37
CA ILE A 144 -17.49 1.20 18.70
C ILE A 144 -16.51 0.71 19.76
N ARG A 145 -15.87 -0.42 19.49
CA ARG A 145 -14.89 -1.02 20.38
C ARG A 145 -13.68 -1.55 19.61
N GLN A 146 -12.65 -1.88 20.35
CA GLN A 146 -11.50 -2.62 19.80
C GLN A 146 -11.92 -4.04 19.39
N TYR A 147 -11.18 -4.58 18.44
CA TYR A 147 -11.30 -5.95 17.95
C TYR A 147 -11.00 -6.98 19.04
N GLU A 148 -11.79 -8.03 19.07
CA GLU A 148 -11.59 -9.25 19.84
C GLU A 148 -11.40 -10.44 18.89
N ASP A 149 -10.73 -11.52 19.34
CA ASP A 149 -10.38 -12.64 18.43
C ASP A 149 -11.61 -13.32 17.83
N ASP A 150 -12.73 -13.35 18.56
CA ASP A 150 -14.00 -13.90 18.07
C ASP A 150 -14.62 -13.09 16.92
N ASP A 151 -14.20 -11.84 16.73
CA ASP A 151 -14.65 -11.01 15.63
C ASP A 151 -14.00 -11.38 14.28
N TYR A 152 -12.95 -12.21 14.29
CA TYR A 152 -12.08 -12.41 13.12
C TYR A 152 -12.86 -12.72 11.85
N LEU A 153 -13.76 -13.70 11.87
CA LEU A 153 -14.49 -14.11 10.67
C LEU A 153 -15.39 -13.01 10.13
N ILE A 154 -16.04 -12.25 11.01
CA ILE A 154 -16.93 -11.14 10.62
C ILE A 154 -16.10 -9.96 10.11
N PHE A 155 -15.01 -9.60 10.83
CA PHE A 155 -14.10 -8.53 10.41
C PHE A 155 -13.53 -8.81 9.01
N HIS A 156 -12.95 -9.99 8.83
CA HIS A 156 -12.41 -10.45 7.55
C HIS A 156 -13.48 -10.41 6.46
N GLY A 157 -14.66 -10.99 6.73
CA GLY A 157 -15.76 -11.07 5.78
C GLY A 157 -16.24 -9.69 5.30
N ILE A 158 -16.50 -8.76 6.21
CA ILE A 158 -16.91 -7.38 5.87
C ILE A 158 -15.83 -6.68 5.04
N SER A 159 -14.56 -6.81 5.45
CA SER A 159 -13.43 -6.21 4.73
C SER A 159 -13.33 -6.75 3.31
N GLU A 160 -13.27 -8.08 3.16
CA GLU A 160 -13.10 -8.73 1.86
C GLU A 160 -14.23 -8.41 0.88
N ILE A 161 -15.51 -8.50 1.32
CA ILE A 161 -16.63 -8.22 0.43
C ILE A 161 -16.70 -6.74 0.03
N ALA A 162 -16.42 -5.83 0.96
CA ALA A 162 -16.43 -4.40 0.68
C ALA A 162 -15.34 -4.04 -0.34
N PHE A 163 -14.11 -4.55 -0.15
CA PHE A 163 -13.02 -4.32 -1.10
C PHE A 163 -13.26 -5.02 -2.43
N TYR A 164 -13.79 -6.26 -2.43
CA TYR A 164 -14.14 -6.95 -3.66
C TYR A 164 -15.10 -6.12 -4.52
N LYS A 165 -16.24 -5.70 -3.94
CA LYS A 165 -17.25 -4.87 -4.64
C LYS A 165 -16.69 -3.50 -5.05
N MET A 166 -15.84 -2.90 -4.23
CA MET A 166 -15.19 -1.62 -4.55
C MET A 166 -14.23 -1.79 -5.74
N HIS A 167 -13.40 -2.82 -5.76
CA HIS A 167 -12.49 -3.09 -6.87
C HIS A 167 -13.24 -3.27 -8.20
N GLU A 168 -14.31 -4.06 -8.21
CA GLU A 168 -15.17 -4.22 -9.41
C GLU A 168 -15.72 -2.87 -9.86
N ARG A 169 -16.23 -2.09 -8.92
CA ARG A 169 -16.84 -0.77 -9.21
C ARG A 169 -15.86 0.22 -9.83
N VAL A 170 -14.60 0.21 -9.42
CA VAL A 170 -13.57 1.14 -9.93
C VAL A 170 -12.73 0.53 -11.06
N GLY A 171 -13.05 -0.68 -11.51
CA GLY A 171 -12.37 -1.35 -12.62
C GLY A 171 -11.00 -1.94 -12.29
N ILE A 172 -10.72 -2.26 -11.02
CA ILE A 172 -9.54 -3.01 -10.61
C ILE A 172 -9.83 -4.50 -10.81
N LEU A 173 -9.54 -4.99 -11.99
CA LEU A 173 -9.88 -6.35 -12.40
C LEU A 173 -8.62 -7.18 -12.71
N PRO A 174 -8.67 -8.49 -12.45
CA PRO A 174 -9.72 -9.21 -11.73
C PRO A 174 -9.73 -8.82 -10.24
N SER A 175 -10.91 -8.72 -9.65
CA SER A 175 -11.05 -8.58 -8.21
C SER A 175 -10.85 -9.93 -7.53
N TYR A 176 -10.30 -9.94 -6.33
CA TYR A 176 -9.97 -11.15 -5.58
C TYR A 176 -10.69 -11.16 -4.24
N TYR A 177 -11.16 -12.33 -3.86
CA TYR A 177 -11.61 -12.64 -2.52
C TYR A 177 -10.66 -13.67 -1.91
N PHE A 178 -10.14 -13.38 -0.74
CA PHE A 178 -9.26 -14.28 -0.01
C PHE A 178 -10.02 -14.95 1.13
N PRO A 179 -9.97 -16.28 1.24
CA PRO A 179 -10.59 -16.95 2.37
C PRO A 179 -9.84 -16.62 3.68
N PRO A 180 -10.54 -16.60 4.82
CA PRO A 180 -9.92 -16.41 6.12
C PRO A 180 -8.87 -17.50 6.39
N ASN A 181 -7.81 -17.15 7.14
CA ASN A 181 -6.75 -18.09 7.46
C ASN A 181 -6.10 -17.78 8.82
N GLU A 182 -5.54 -18.82 9.46
CA GLU A 182 -4.96 -18.73 10.79
C GLU A 182 -3.74 -17.78 10.91
N ARG A 183 -2.99 -17.60 9.84
CA ARG A 183 -1.85 -16.66 9.86
C ARG A 183 -2.34 -15.22 9.98
N GLU A 184 -3.37 -14.88 9.23
CA GLU A 184 -3.99 -13.56 9.29
C GLU A 184 -4.67 -13.34 10.64
N ARG A 185 -5.43 -14.34 11.15
CA ARG A 185 -6.06 -14.28 12.47
C ARG A 185 -5.04 -13.96 13.57
N LYS A 186 -3.90 -14.66 13.58
CA LYS A 186 -2.82 -14.37 14.53
C LYS A 186 -2.30 -12.94 14.41
N SER A 187 -2.10 -12.45 13.19
CA SER A 187 -1.70 -11.06 12.95
C SER A 187 -2.73 -10.06 13.45
N PHE A 188 -4.04 -10.37 13.35
CA PHE A 188 -5.10 -9.52 13.88
C PHE A 188 -5.07 -9.45 15.41
N VAL A 189 -4.82 -10.58 16.08
CA VAL A 189 -4.67 -10.63 17.54
C VAL A 189 -3.45 -9.84 18.01
N GLU A 190 -2.33 -9.95 17.31
CA GLU A 190 -1.09 -9.20 17.62
C GLU A 190 -1.31 -7.69 17.50
N ASP A 191 -2.11 -7.26 16.53
CA ASP A 191 -2.40 -5.84 16.24
C ASP A 191 -3.81 -5.40 16.72
N ARG A 192 -4.43 -6.11 17.63
CA ARG A 192 -5.82 -5.89 18.08
C ARG A 192 -6.11 -4.47 18.57
N ASN A 193 -5.13 -3.81 19.18
CA ASN A 193 -5.30 -2.45 19.72
C ASN A 193 -5.46 -1.38 18.62
N ASN A 194 -5.14 -1.72 17.39
CA ASN A 194 -5.24 -0.86 16.23
C ASN A 194 -6.45 -1.21 15.35
N ARG A 195 -7.22 -2.25 15.71
CA ARG A 195 -8.40 -2.70 14.97
C ARG A 195 -9.66 -2.36 15.72
N PHE A 196 -10.64 -1.87 15.00
CA PHE A 196 -11.90 -1.42 15.56
C PHE A 196 -13.08 -2.00 14.83
N VAL A 197 -14.14 -2.26 15.57
CA VAL A 197 -15.43 -2.71 15.07
C VAL A 197 -16.53 -1.78 15.54
N MET A 198 -17.51 -1.52 14.67
CA MET A 198 -18.71 -0.75 14.99
C MET A 198 -19.91 -1.69 15.03
N LEU A 199 -20.72 -1.57 16.06
CA LEU A 199 -21.87 -2.42 16.31
C LEU A 199 -23.17 -1.60 16.20
N ILE A 200 -24.18 -2.22 15.61
CA ILE A 200 -25.58 -1.80 15.63
C ILE A 200 -26.40 -3.02 16.06
N ASP A 201 -27.22 -2.89 17.08
CA ASP A 201 -28.03 -3.98 17.64
C ASP A 201 -27.18 -5.25 17.92
N GLU A 202 -25.97 -5.05 18.49
CA GLU A 202 -24.99 -6.08 18.82
C GLU A 202 -24.28 -6.74 17.59
N GLU A 203 -24.67 -6.42 16.37
CA GLU A 203 -24.04 -6.93 15.16
C GLU A 203 -22.95 -6.00 14.64
N ILE A 204 -21.81 -6.56 14.21
CA ILE A 204 -20.72 -5.81 13.61
C ILE A 204 -21.12 -5.37 12.21
N VAL A 205 -21.16 -4.05 11.98
CA VAL A 205 -21.56 -3.45 10.70
C VAL A 205 -20.43 -2.74 9.96
N ALA A 206 -19.36 -2.36 10.68
CA ALA A 206 -18.19 -1.74 10.08
C ALA A 206 -16.91 -2.15 10.80
N VAL A 207 -15.81 -2.14 10.06
CA VAL A 207 -14.48 -2.52 10.51
C VAL A 207 -13.43 -1.55 9.97
N GLY A 208 -12.33 -1.37 10.71
CA GLY A 208 -11.25 -0.48 10.29
C GLY A 208 -10.00 -0.63 11.13
N VAL A 209 -8.89 -0.12 10.60
CA VAL A 209 -7.55 -0.22 11.21
C VAL A 209 -6.94 1.17 11.31
N ILE A 210 -6.24 1.42 12.41
CA ILE A 210 -5.37 2.57 12.61
C ILE A 210 -3.92 2.07 12.51
N ASP A 211 -3.12 2.68 11.64
CA ASP A 211 -1.68 2.41 11.53
C ASP A 211 -0.91 3.74 11.71
N GLY A 212 -0.45 3.99 12.94
CA GLY A 212 0.09 5.30 13.32
C GLY A 212 -0.91 6.42 13.09
N SER A 213 -0.63 7.32 12.17
CA SER A 213 -1.52 8.42 11.74
C SER A 213 -2.44 8.06 10.57
N GLU A 214 -2.36 6.83 10.06
CA GLU A 214 -3.13 6.41 8.87
C GLU A 214 -4.37 5.60 9.24
N LEU A 215 -5.48 5.95 8.60
CA LEU A 215 -6.69 5.14 8.56
C LEU A 215 -6.62 4.16 7.39
N SER A 216 -6.73 2.87 7.67
CA SER A 216 -6.69 1.83 6.65
C SER A 216 -7.81 0.81 6.82
N HIS A 217 -8.09 0.05 5.77
CA HIS A 217 -9.09 -1.02 5.75
C HIS A 217 -10.47 -0.62 6.29
N ILE A 218 -10.88 0.64 6.08
CA ILE A 218 -12.21 1.11 6.50
C ILE A 218 -13.28 0.48 5.60
N SER A 219 -14.13 -0.32 6.18
CA SER A 219 -15.18 -1.04 5.48
C SER A 219 -16.49 -1.00 6.25
N VAL A 220 -17.58 -0.68 5.56
CA VAL A 220 -18.95 -0.86 6.04
C VAL A 220 -19.57 -2.01 5.24
N HIS A 221 -20.27 -2.92 5.90
CA HIS A 221 -20.97 -4.01 5.22
C HIS A 221 -21.76 -3.46 4.02
N PRO A 222 -21.58 -4.00 2.81
CA PRO A 222 -22.14 -3.40 1.59
C PRO A 222 -23.64 -3.10 1.64
N ASP A 223 -24.40 -3.98 2.27
CA ASP A 223 -25.87 -3.84 2.35
C ASP A 223 -26.30 -2.82 3.41
N LEU A 224 -25.38 -2.37 4.27
CA LEU A 224 -25.59 -1.38 5.32
C LEU A 224 -24.94 -0.03 5.00
N GLN A 225 -24.42 0.14 3.79
CA GLN A 225 -23.90 1.43 3.33
C GLN A 225 -25.03 2.46 3.17
N SER A 226 -24.65 3.74 3.12
CA SER A 226 -25.58 4.88 2.97
C SER A 226 -26.54 5.14 4.15
N HIS A 227 -26.34 4.49 5.30
CA HIS A 227 -27.08 4.74 6.55
C HIS A 227 -26.34 5.69 7.52
N GLY A 228 -25.25 6.32 7.09
CA GLY A 228 -24.45 7.22 7.94
C GLY A 228 -23.36 6.51 8.75
N TYR A 229 -23.34 5.18 8.79
CA TYR A 229 -22.36 4.40 9.59
C TYR A 229 -20.91 4.71 9.23
N GLY A 230 -20.59 4.84 7.94
CA GLY A 230 -19.24 5.20 7.51
C GLY A 230 -18.78 6.56 8.05
N ARG A 231 -19.67 7.56 8.14
CA ARG A 231 -19.36 8.87 8.73
C ARG A 231 -19.07 8.74 10.22
N ALA A 232 -19.95 8.08 10.96
CA ALA A 232 -19.80 7.87 12.39
C ALA A 232 -18.50 7.14 12.72
N PHE A 233 -18.21 6.07 11.96
CA PHE A 233 -17.03 5.25 12.17
C PHE A 233 -15.73 5.98 11.85
N VAL A 234 -15.65 6.67 10.70
CA VAL A 234 -14.48 7.47 10.33
C VAL A 234 -14.25 8.61 11.35
N SER A 235 -15.32 9.31 11.79
CA SER A 235 -15.19 10.35 12.82
C SER A 235 -14.58 9.81 14.10
N PHE A 236 -15.03 8.64 14.57
CA PHE A 236 -14.45 7.99 15.75
C PHE A 236 -12.97 7.65 15.55
N LEU A 237 -12.60 7.04 14.43
CA LEU A 237 -11.22 6.63 14.15
C LEU A 237 -10.29 7.85 14.04
N VAL A 238 -10.73 8.95 13.42
CA VAL A 238 -9.99 10.23 13.39
C VAL A 238 -9.74 10.72 14.82
N ASN A 239 -10.80 10.77 15.64
CA ASN A 239 -10.67 11.22 17.02
C ASN A 239 -9.76 10.31 17.86
N GLU A 240 -9.77 9.01 17.58
CA GLU A 240 -8.88 8.05 18.25
C GLU A 240 -7.41 8.30 17.90
N ILE A 241 -7.08 8.53 16.62
CA ILE A 241 -5.73 8.92 16.19
C ILE A 241 -5.29 10.22 16.90
N MET A 242 -6.16 11.22 16.93
CA MET A 242 -5.86 12.48 17.62
C MET A 242 -5.67 12.31 19.15
N ARG A 243 -6.48 11.45 19.78
CA ARG A 243 -6.30 11.08 21.20
C ARG A 243 -4.97 10.38 21.47
N ARG A 244 -4.42 9.68 20.49
CA ARG A 244 -3.07 9.06 20.54
C ARG A 244 -1.94 10.07 20.34
N GLY A 245 -2.26 11.34 20.06
CA GLY A 245 -1.30 12.45 19.99
C GLY A 245 -0.92 12.89 18.56
N GLU A 246 -1.48 12.26 17.55
CA GLU A 246 -1.25 12.67 16.17
C GLU A 246 -2.07 13.93 15.82
N LYS A 247 -1.47 14.83 15.05
CA LYS A 247 -2.11 16.09 14.61
C LYS A 247 -2.69 16.01 13.21
N ILE A 248 -2.18 15.09 12.42
CA ILE A 248 -2.57 14.90 11.02
C ILE A 248 -3.04 13.45 10.90
N VAL A 249 -4.21 13.26 10.32
CA VAL A 249 -4.76 11.94 10.02
C VAL A 249 -4.74 11.73 8.52
N ASN A 250 -4.15 10.63 8.09
CA ASN A 250 -3.97 10.28 6.68
C ASN A 250 -4.90 9.14 6.28
N LEU A 251 -5.28 9.08 5.03
CA LEU A 251 -5.88 7.90 4.42
C LEU A 251 -5.60 7.83 2.91
N GLY A 252 -5.62 6.60 2.41
CA GLY A 252 -5.61 6.32 0.97
C GLY A 252 -7.01 6.03 0.45
N VAL A 253 -7.41 6.64 -0.68
CA VAL A 253 -8.67 6.32 -1.36
C VAL A 253 -8.47 6.12 -2.85
N VAL A 254 -8.94 4.99 -3.36
CA VAL A 254 -8.84 4.66 -4.80
C VAL A 254 -9.64 5.66 -5.63
N LYS A 255 -9.03 6.15 -6.71
CA LYS A 255 -9.68 7.05 -7.66
C LYS A 255 -10.94 6.39 -8.24
N GLY A 256 -12.07 7.08 -8.13
CA GLY A 256 -13.37 6.53 -8.51
C GLY A 256 -14.17 5.91 -7.36
N ASN A 257 -13.54 5.67 -6.20
CA ASN A 257 -14.28 5.21 -5.01
C ASN A 257 -15.16 6.34 -4.45
N PRO A 258 -16.48 6.13 -4.31
CA PRO A 258 -17.42 7.13 -3.79
C PRO A 258 -17.13 7.55 -2.34
N ALA A 259 -16.40 6.74 -1.57
CA ALA A 259 -15.99 7.08 -0.20
C ALA A 259 -15.17 8.39 -0.14
N LYS A 260 -14.51 8.79 -1.25
CA LYS A 260 -13.81 10.08 -1.33
C LYS A 260 -14.68 11.25 -0.95
N LYS A 261 -15.97 11.27 -1.42
CA LYS A 261 -16.92 12.33 -1.07
C LYS A 261 -17.25 12.38 0.42
N LEU A 262 -17.28 11.22 1.08
CA LEU A 262 -17.44 11.15 2.53
C LEU A 262 -16.24 11.79 3.22
N TYR A 263 -15.03 11.43 2.83
CA TYR A 263 -13.79 11.98 3.43
C TYR A 263 -13.70 13.50 3.22
N GLU A 264 -13.99 14.00 2.02
CA GLU A 264 -14.06 15.44 1.75
C GLU A 264 -15.07 16.15 2.66
N SER A 265 -16.25 15.55 2.88
CA SER A 265 -17.29 16.10 3.76
C SER A 265 -16.92 16.05 5.26
N LEU A 266 -15.90 15.28 5.64
CA LEU A 266 -15.29 15.22 6.96
C LEU A 266 -14.04 16.12 7.08
N GLY A 267 -13.75 16.93 6.05
CA GLY A 267 -12.65 17.87 6.06
C GLY A 267 -11.31 17.32 5.59
N PHE A 268 -11.25 16.09 5.09
CA PHE A 268 -10.05 15.59 4.44
C PHE A 268 -9.79 16.33 3.12
N LYS A 269 -8.54 16.67 2.87
CA LYS A 269 -8.07 17.34 1.66
C LYS A 269 -7.12 16.43 0.87
N GLU A 270 -7.19 16.49 -0.45
CA GLU A 270 -6.23 15.81 -1.31
C GLU A 270 -4.83 16.39 -1.11
N LYS A 271 -3.86 15.51 -0.84
CA LYS A 271 -2.44 15.84 -0.73
C LYS A 271 -1.69 15.47 -1.99
N SER A 272 -1.92 14.27 -2.47
CA SER A 272 -1.23 13.72 -3.63
C SER A 272 -2.08 12.64 -4.32
N LEU A 273 -1.75 12.38 -5.57
CA LEU A 273 -2.29 11.27 -6.36
C LEU A 273 -1.14 10.36 -6.76
N TYR A 274 -1.25 9.08 -6.42
CA TYR A 274 -0.30 8.06 -6.85
C TYR A 274 -0.92 7.14 -7.89
N HIS A 275 -0.10 6.76 -8.86
CA HIS A 275 -0.38 5.68 -9.79
C HIS A 275 0.30 4.41 -9.29
N TRP A 276 -0.45 3.35 -9.13
CA TRP A 276 0.04 2.02 -8.81
C TRP A 276 0.18 1.23 -10.11
N LEU A 277 1.42 0.87 -10.43
CA LEU A 277 1.74 0.19 -11.68
C LEU A 277 2.10 -1.26 -11.41
N THR A 278 1.68 -2.12 -12.31
CA THR A 278 1.88 -3.58 -12.20
C THR A 278 2.54 -4.10 -13.47
N LYS A 279 3.44 -5.07 -13.29
CA LYS A 279 3.99 -5.91 -14.33
C LYS A 279 3.75 -7.38 -13.97
N TYR A 280 3.10 -8.13 -14.83
CA TYR A 280 2.85 -9.55 -14.64
C TYR A 280 3.97 -10.40 -15.24
N TYR A 281 4.39 -11.43 -14.51
CA TYR A 281 5.36 -12.44 -14.95
C TYR A 281 4.69 -13.76 -15.34
N LYS A 282 3.50 -14.00 -14.82
CA LYS A 282 2.68 -15.17 -15.12
C LYS A 282 1.30 -14.72 -15.52
N PRO A 283 0.63 -15.47 -16.43
CA PRO A 283 -0.79 -15.24 -16.71
C PRO A 283 -1.57 -15.33 -15.41
N ASP A 284 -2.47 -14.38 -15.19
CA ASP A 284 -3.40 -14.47 -14.05
C ASP A 284 -4.45 -15.53 -14.35
N THR A 285 -4.20 -16.73 -13.87
CA THR A 285 -5.10 -17.89 -14.05
C THR A 285 -6.14 -18.02 -12.95
N ARG A 286 -6.11 -17.13 -11.95
CA ARG A 286 -7.07 -17.18 -10.84
C ARG A 286 -8.38 -16.55 -11.25
N LEU A 287 -9.42 -17.28 -11.08
CA LEU A 287 -10.77 -16.77 -11.20
C LEU A 287 -11.10 -15.98 -9.93
N SER A 288 -11.47 -14.74 -10.13
CA SER A 288 -12.14 -13.93 -9.11
C SER A 288 -13.44 -14.63 -8.71
N ARG A 289 -13.63 -14.82 -7.42
CA ARG A 289 -14.87 -15.39 -6.89
C ARG A 289 -15.50 -14.39 -5.95
N PRO A 290 -16.73 -13.92 -6.23
CA PRO A 290 -17.45 -13.15 -5.24
C PRO A 290 -17.65 -14.02 -4.00
N PRO A 291 -17.62 -13.44 -2.79
CA PRO A 291 -18.02 -14.16 -1.59
C PRO A 291 -19.47 -14.59 -1.77
N SER A 292 -19.70 -15.88 -1.69
CA SER A 292 -21.03 -16.44 -1.93
C SER A 292 -22.01 -16.15 -0.79
N GLU A 293 -21.51 -15.99 0.42
CA GLU A 293 -22.30 -15.69 1.61
C GLU A 293 -21.35 -15.19 2.71
N ILE A 294 -21.73 -14.15 3.39
CA ILE A 294 -21.16 -13.70 4.66
C ILE A 294 -22.26 -13.74 5.68
#